data_3f5c0af0f1d20c42eda6b484134e3c23
#
_entry.id   3f5c0af0f1d20c42eda6b484134e3c23
#
_cell.length_a   1.000
_cell.length_b   1.000
_cell.length_c   1.000
_cell.angle_alpha   90.00
_cell.angle_beta   90.00
_cell.angle_gamma   90.00
#
_symmetry.space_group_name_H-M   'P 1'
#
loop_
_entity.id
_entity.type
_entity.pdbx_description
1 polymer ?
#
loop_
_entity_poly.entity_id
_entity_poly.type
_entity_poly.pdbx_seq_one_letter_code
_entity_poly.pdbx_strand_id
1 'polypeptide(L)'
;MYIESVRNRNSPPAILLRESYRENGKVRKHTLCNLSDWPTAHVEGLRGVLKGGTVIAPDRDAFVVTRSLPHGHAALAIGVARKIGLASILGPAGNACRDLVLAMIVARIIDPGSKLATAWALSPATATSSLGTTLDLGDVDEDELYTALDWLREHQPAIETALEKRHLKNGKLVLYDASSCYMKGHCCSLAHRGYSRDGGKGNCKSSTACSAPQMAARFV
;
A
#
# COMPACT_ATOMS: atom_id res chain seq x y z
N MET A 1 5.88 37.74 16.48
CA MET A 1 5.07 37.83 17.75
C MET A 1 5.17 36.49 18.48
N TYR A 2 5.14 36.53 19.84
CA TYR A 2 5.18 35.32 20.71
C TYR A 2 4.55 35.64 22.05
N ILE A 3 4.15 34.61 22.77
CA ILE A 3 3.58 34.73 24.12
C ILE A 3 4.67 34.38 25.13
N GLU A 4 4.95 35.32 26.05
CA GLU A 4 5.93 35.16 27.13
C GLU A 4 5.22 35.20 28.50
N SER A 5 5.58 34.25 29.37
CA SER A 5 5.16 34.26 30.78
C SER A 5 6.24 34.92 31.62
N VAL A 6 5.89 36.03 32.27
CA VAL A 6 6.81 36.83 33.07
C VAL A 6 6.47 36.59 34.56
N ARG A 7 7.46 36.12 35.33
CA ARG A 7 7.27 35.89 36.78
C ARG A 7 7.15 37.21 37.53
N ASN A 8 6.15 37.31 38.36
CA ASN A 8 5.95 38.39 39.33
C ASN A 8 6.38 37.91 40.72
N ARG A 9 6.82 38.84 41.58
CA ARG A 9 7.37 38.47 42.92
C ARG A 9 6.28 37.92 43.86
N ASN A 10 5.08 38.49 43.89
CA ASN A 10 4.02 38.14 44.84
C ASN A 10 2.64 37.92 44.19
N SER A 11 2.56 37.77 42.90
CA SER A 11 1.33 37.51 42.14
C SER A 11 1.54 36.47 41.05
N PRO A 12 0.47 35.88 40.50
CA PRO A 12 0.58 34.95 39.39
C PRO A 12 1.40 35.52 38.23
N PRO A 13 2.09 34.68 37.46
CA PRO A 13 2.87 35.13 36.29
C PRO A 13 2.02 35.90 35.30
N ALA A 14 2.50 37.06 34.83
CA ALA A 14 1.84 37.79 33.76
C ALA A 14 2.06 37.12 32.40
N ILE A 15 1.00 36.95 31.63
CA ILE A 15 1.04 36.38 30.28
C ILE A 15 0.97 37.54 29.28
N LEU A 16 2.05 37.77 28.55
CA LEU A 16 2.20 38.91 27.67
C LEU A 16 2.38 38.47 26.20
N LEU A 17 1.60 39.09 25.30
CA LEU A 17 1.88 39.02 23.87
C LEU A 17 2.93 40.04 23.51
N ARG A 18 4.06 39.58 22.97
CA ARG A 18 5.23 40.42 22.65
C ARG A 18 5.69 40.22 21.20
N GLU A 19 6.34 41.23 20.71
CA GLU A 19 7.17 41.12 19.52
C GLU A 19 8.61 41.55 19.81
N SER A 20 9.55 40.97 19.08
CA SER A 20 10.95 41.39 19.12
C SER A 20 11.31 42.07 17.83
N TYR A 21 12.00 43.20 17.93
CA TYR A 21 12.55 43.93 16.80
C TYR A 21 13.99 44.35 17.08
N ARG A 22 14.74 44.64 16.04
CA ARG A 22 16.12 45.12 16.17
C ARG A 22 16.16 46.63 16.00
N GLU A 23 16.75 47.32 16.97
CA GLU A 23 17.01 48.74 16.92
C GLU A 23 18.49 48.98 17.32
N ASN A 24 19.24 49.67 16.46
CA ASN A 24 20.68 49.96 16.66
C ASN A 24 21.50 48.67 17.00
N GLY A 25 21.25 47.54 16.31
CA GLY A 25 21.94 46.26 16.53
C GLY A 25 21.55 45.49 17.80
N LYS A 26 20.70 46.08 18.65
CA LYS A 26 20.19 45.43 19.90
C LYS A 26 18.77 44.91 19.68
N VAL A 27 18.48 43.73 20.23
CA VAL A 27 17.12 43.16 20.23
C VAL A 27 16.31 43.87 21.33
N ARG A 28 15.23 44.49 20.94
CA ARG A 28 14.23 45.08 21.84
C ARG A 28 12.94 44.27 21.80
N LYS A 29 12.23 44.22 22.96
CA LYS A 29 10.93 43.58 23.09
C LYS A 29 9.87 44.66 23.30
N HIS A 30 8.82 44.59 22.51
CA HIS A 30 7.63 45.44 22.69
C HIS A 30 6.47 44.58 23.14
N THR A 31 5.73 45.00 24.17
CA THR A 31 4.55 44.36 24.67
C THR A 31 3.33 44.91 23.94
N LEU A 32 2.63 44.05 23.20
CA LEU A 32 1.45 44.41 22.45
C LEU A 32 0.19 44.37 23.32
N CYS A 33 0.06 43.33 24.14
CA CYS A 33 -1.12 43.13 24.95
C CYS A 33 -0.81 42.28 26.20
N ASN A 34 -1.58 42.49 27.27
CA ASN A 34 -1.60 41.63 28.45
C ASN A 34 -2.74 40.62 28.35
N LEU A 35 -2.41 39.34 28.40
CA LEU A 35 -3.35 38.21 28.28
C LEU A 35 -3.59 37.50 29.60
N SER A 36 -3.15 38.06 30.73
CA SER A 36 -3.22 37.40 32.04
C SER A 36 -4.65 37.09 32.48
N ASP A 37 -5.62 37.89 32.03
CA ASP A 37 -7.04 37.71 32.37
C ASP A 37 -7.78 36.77 31.39
N TRP A 38 -7.06 36.25 30.38
CA TRP A 38 -7.67 35.37 29.40
C TRP A 38 -7.73 33.93 29.92
N PRO A 39 -8.79 33.17 29.56
CA PRO A 39 -8.83 31.74 29.85
C PRO A 39 -7.62 31.04 29.25
N THR A 40 -7.03 30.10 30.00
CA THR A 40 -5.83 29.39 29.58
C THR A 40 -5.97 28.71 28.22
N ALA A 41 -7.16 28.17 27.94
CA ALA A 41 -7.46 27.53 26.64
C ALA A 41 -7.32 28.51 25.45
N HIS A 42 -7.75 29.77 25.63
CA HIS A 42 -7.62 30.81 24.57
C HIS A 42 -6.15 31.23 24.39
N VAL A 43 -5.39 31.33 25.48
CA VAL A 43 -3.96 31.63 25.41
C VAL A 43 -3.17 30.54 24.70
N GLU A 44 -3.47 29.27 25.00
CA GLU A 44 -2.84 28.13 24.32
C GLU A 44 -3.26 28.04 22.86
N GLY A 45 -4.53 28.30 22.55
CA GLY A 45 -5.01 28.40 21.17
C GLY A 45 -4.26 29.46 20.36
N LEU A 46 -4.12 30.68 20.93
CA LEU A 46 -3.36 31.77 20.30
C LEU A 46 -1.88 31.40 20.15
N ARG A 47 -1.30 30.71 21.13
CA ARG A 47 0.08 30.22 21.05
C ARG A 47 0.27 29.22 19.89
N GLY A 48 -0.73 28.35 19.68
CA GLY A 48 -0.76 27.42 18.53
C GLY A 48 -0.77 28.15 17.20
N VAL A 49 -1.65 29.16 17.05
CA VAL A 49 -1.75 29.99 15.83
C VAL A 49 -0.44 30.71 15.55
N LEU A 50 0.18 31.33 16.55
CA LEU A 50 1.45 32.05 16.41
C LEU A 50 2.62 31.13 16.00
N LYS A 51 2.50 29.82 16.22
CA LYS A 51 3.45 28.81 15.74
C LYS A 51 3.10 28.25 14.35
N GLY A 52 2.08 28.79 13.67
CA GLY A 52 1.63 28.32 12.36
C GLY A 52 0.59 27.19 12.42
N GLY A 53 0.05 26.89 13.59
CA GLY A 53 -1.03 25.92 13.73
C GLY A 53 -2.40 26.51 13.40
N THR A 54 -3.37 25.64 13.11
CA THR A 54 -4.78 25.97 12.95
C THR A 54 -5.55 25.64 14.23
N VAL A 55 -6.35 26.58 14.73
CA VAL A 55 -7.23 26.33 15.88
C VAL A 55 -8.55 25.73 15.38
N ILE A 56 -8.87 24.55 15.87
CA ILE A 56 -10.14 23.88 15.62
C ILE A 56 -11.00 24.08 16.87
N ALA A 57 -12.25 24.55 16.68
CA ALA A 57 -13.18 24.72 17.79
C ALA A 57 -13.49 23.36 18.45
N PRO A 58 -13.49 23.27 19.79
CA PRO A 58 -13.66 21.99 20.49
C PRO A 58 -15.05 21.38 20.32
N ASP A 59 -16.03 22.14 19.87
CA ASP A 59 -17.42 21.74 19.61
C ASP A 59 -17.65 21.24 18.18
N ARG A 60 -16.61 21.28 17.32
CA ARG A 60 -16.70 20.76 15.95
C ARG A 60 -15.88 19.50 15.83
N ASP A 61 -16.47 18.49 15.21
CA ASP A 61 -15.76 17.31 14.76
C ASP A 61 -14.61 17.75 13.82
N ALA A 62 -13.41 17.80 14.36
CA ALA A 62 -12.21 18.20 13.62
C ALA A 62 -11.91 17.28 12.44
N PHE A 63 -12.47 16.08 12.48
CA PHE A 63 -12.33 15.05 11.47
C PHE A 63 -13.67 14.39 11.20
N VAL A 64 -14.01 14.26 9.93
CA VAL A 64 -15.15 13.46 9.49
C VAL A 64 -14.58 12.20 8.85
N VAL A 65 -14.97 11.05 9.38
CA VAL A 65 -14.64 9.76 8.76
C VAL A 65 -15.46 9.64 7.48
N THR A 66 -14.82 9.86 6.34
CA THR A 66 -15.46 9.75 5.02
C THR A 66 -15.49 8.32 4.51
N ARG A 67 -14.53 7.48 4.92
CA ARG A 67 -14.42 6.09 4.50
C ARG A 67 -13.63 5.27 5.51
N SER A 68 -14.02 4.00 5.67
CA SER A 68 -13.27 3.00 6.42
C SER A 68 -12.97 1.82 5.51
N LEU A 69 -11.70 1.44 5.41
CA LEU A 69 -11.25 0.30 4.60
C LEU A 69 -10.73 -0.82 5.50
N PRO A 70 -11.14 -2.08 5.26
CA PRO A 70 -10.56 -3.22 5.93
C PRO A 70 -9.04 -3.28 5.69
N HIS A 71 -8.25 -3.41 6.78
CA HIS A 71 -6.78 -3.37 6.72
C HIS A 71 -6.12 -4.69 7.11
N GLY A 72 -6.66 -5.41 8.09
CA GLY A 72 -5.97 -6.54 8.74
C GLY A 72 -5.54 -7.65 7.78
N HIS A 73 -6.42 -8.07 6.87
CA HIS A 73 -6.13 -9.14 5.90
C HIS A 73 -5.10 -8.70 4.85
N ALA A 74 -5.15 -7.44 4.37
CA ALA A 74 -4.16 -6.91 3.44
C ALA A 74 -2.79 -6.79 4.11
N ALA A 75 -2.73 -6.24 5.32
CA ALA A 75 -1.49 -6.13 6.11
C ALA A 75 -0.88 -7.50 6.41
N LEU A 76 -1.70 -8.50 6.77
CA LEU A 76 -1.23 -9.86 7.02
C LEU A 76 -0.63 -10.48 5.77
N ALA A 77 -1.33 -10.45 4.64
CA ALA A 77 -0.87 -11.05 3.40
C ALA A 77 0.43 -10.39 2.89
N ILE A 78 0.51 -9.05 2.94
CA ILE A 78 1.73 -8.31 2.59
C ILE A 78 2.86 -8.63 3.59
N GLY A 79 2.56 -8.71 4.88
CA GLY A 79 3.54 -9.06 5.91
C GLY A 79 4.14 -10.44 5.69
N VAL A 80 3.31 -11.43 5.35
CA VAL A 80 3.78 -12.77 4.97
C VAL A 80 4.61 -12.72 3.69
N ALA A 81 4.15 -12.04 2.64
CA ALA A 81 4.89 -11.89 1.39
C ALA A 81 6.28 -11.26 1.61
N ARG A 82 6.38 -10.26 2.49
CA ARG A 82 7.66 -9.66 2.90
C ARG A 82 8.53 -10.65 3.69
N LYS A 83 7.93 -11.38 4.64
CA LYS A 83 8.65 -12.36 5.48
C LYS A 83 9.25 -13.49 4.65
N ILE A 84 8.53 -14.00 3.65
CA ILE A 84 9.06 -15.01 2.73
C ILE A 84 9.95 -14.41 1.64
N GLY A 85 10.11 -13.09 1.57
CA GLY A 85 10.95 -12.38 0.62
C GLY A 85 10.41 -12.40 -0.80
N LEU A 86 9.10 -12.52 -0.99
CA LEU A 86 8.48 -12.58 -2.32
C LEU A 86 8.77 -11.31 -3.13
N ALA A 87 8.68 -10.15 -2.50
CA ALA A 87 8.96 -8.88 -3.17
C ALA A 87 10.39 -8.79 -3.72
N SER A 88 11.38 -9.34 -3.01
CA SER A 88 12.78 -9.36 -3.47
C SER A 88 13.05 -10.41 -4.55
N ILE A 89 12.25 -11.48 -4.58
CA ILE A 89 12.30 -12.51 -5.64
C ILE A 89 11.73 -11.95 -6.94
N LEU A 90 10.65 -11.17 -6.86
CA LEU A 90 10.05 -10.52 -8.03
C LEU A 90 10.98 -9.48 -8.66
N GLY A 91 11.76 -8.75 -7.87
CA GLY A 91 12.68 -7.76 -8.42
C GLY A 91 13.05 -6.63 -7.44
N PRO A 92 13.81 -5.64 -7.91
CA PRO A 92 14.23 -4.51 -7.08
C PRO A 92 13.06 -3.63 -6.66
N ALA A 93 13.20 -2.93 -5.53
CA ALA A 93 12.23 -1.94 -5.08
C ALA A 93 12.12 -0.75 -6.06
N GLY A 94 10.93 -0.13 -6.12
CA GLY A 94 10.69 1.02 -7.01
C GLY A 94 10.30 0.66 -8.45
N ASN A 95 10.08 -0.61 -8.75
CA ASN A 95 9.52 -1.04 -10.03
C ASN A 95 8.00 -1.17 -9.92
N ALA A 96 7.27 -0.33 -10.65
CA ALA A 96 5.80 -0.29 -10.63
C ALA A 96 5.18 -1.65 -11.03
N CYS A 97 5.70 -2.31 -12.08
CA CYS A 97 5.21 -3.62 -12.50
C CYS A 97 5.37 -4.67 -11.40
N ARG A 98 6.51 -4.67 -10.68
CA ARG A 98 6.74 -5.55 -9.54
C ARG A 98 5.69 -5.34 -8.45
N ASP A 99 5.40 -4.09 -8.12
CA ASP A 99 4.47 -3.75 -7.04
C ASP A 99 3.02 -4.09 -7.44
N LEU A 100 2.66 -3.90 -8.72
CA LEU A 100 1.39 -4.36 -9.28
C LEU A 100 1.27 -5.89 -9.29
N VAL A 101 2.33 -6.62 -9.63
CA VAL A 101 2.35 -8.10 -9.53
C VAL A 101 2.14 -8.55 -8.08
N LEU A 102 2.84 -7.92 -7.12
CA LEU A 102 2.65 -8.22 -5.70
C LEU A 102 1.22 -7.92 -5.25
N ALA A 103 0.65 -6.80 -5.69
CA ALA A 103 -0.74 -6.45 -5.42
C ALA A 103 -1.71 -7.49 -6.00
N MET A 104 -1.51 -7.93 -7.24
CA MET A 104 -2.34 -8.97 -7.86
C MET A 104 -2.27 -10.32 -7.13
N ILE A 105 -1.08 -10.70 -6.65
CA ILE A 105 -0.91 -11.93 -5.85
C ILE A 105 -1.69 -11.82 -4.54
N VAL A 106 -1.55 -10.70 -3.83
CA VAL A 106 -2.25 -10.47 -2.57
C VAL A 106 -3.76 -10.36 -2.81
N ALA A 107 -4.21 -9.62 -3.82
CA ALA A 107 -5.62 -9.51 -4.17
C ALA A 107 -6.22 -10.90 -4.48
N ARG A 108 -5.48 -11.77 -5.15
CA ARG A 108 -5.93 -13.16 -5.45
C ARG A 108 -6.13 -14.00 -4.19
N ILE A 109 -5.45 -13.67 -3.11
CA ILE A 109 -5.57 -14.37 -1.81
C ILE A 109 -6.76 -13.82 -1.01
N ILE A 110 -6.94 -12.48 -1.00
CA ILE A 110 -7.92 -11.84 -0.11
C ILE A 110 -9.30 -11.67 -0.75
N ASP A 111 -9.35 -11.40 -2.06
CA ASP A 111 -10.58 -11.18 -2.81
C ASP A 111 -10.36 -11.57 -4.29
N PRO A 112 -10.49 -12.86 -4.63
CA PRO A 112 -10.26 -13.33 -6.00
C PRO A 112 -11.26 -12.75 -7.00
N GLY A 113 -10.78 -12.00 -8.00
CA GLY A 113 -11.61 -11.37 -9.02
C GLY A 113 -10.97 -11.37 -10.42
N SER A 114 -11.68 -10.77 -11.38
CA SER A 114 -11.12 -10.44 -12.69
C SER A 114 -10.07 -9.33 -12.59
N LYS A 115 -9.32 -9.07 -13.66
CA LYS A 115 -8.36 -7.95 -13.68
C LYS A 115 -9.07 -6.61 -13.49
N LEU A 116 -10.20 -6.41 -14.15
CA LEU A 116 -11.02 -5.20 -13.97
C LEU A 116 -11.47 -5.05 -12.50
N ALA A 117 -11.98 -6.11 -11.88
CA ALA A 117 -12.37 -6.07 -10.47
C ALA A 117 -11.17 -5.79 -9.55
N THR A 118 -10.00 -6.36 -9.88
CA THR A 118 -8.76 -6.11 -9.13
C THR A 118 -8.31 -4.65 -9.28
N ALA A 119 -8.36 -4.07 -10.48
CA ALA A 119 -8.04 -2.67 -10.71
C ALA A 119 -8.95 -1.76 -9.87
N TRP A 120 -10.25 -1.98 -9.90
CA TRP A 120 -11.20 -1.23 -9.04
C TRP A 120 -10.92 -1.39 -7.55
N ALA A 121 -10.58 -2.61 -7.10
CA ALA A 121 -10.27 -2.86 -5.70
C ALA A 121 -8.96 -2.19 -5.23
N LEU A 122 -8.05 -1.87 -6.14
CA LEU A 122 -6.77 -1.21 -5.86
C LEU A 122 -6.88 0.32 -5.94
N SER A 123 -7.71 0.85 -6.86
CA SER A 123 -7.84 2.30 -7.09
C SER A 123 -8.41 3.03 -5.88
N PRO A 124 -7.86 4.20 -5.49
CA PRO A 124 -8.26 4.92 -4.27
C PRO A 124 -9.74 5.25 -4.20
N ALA A 125 -10.38 5.54 -5.34
CA ALA A 125 -11.80 5.91 -5.40
C ALA A 125 -12.75 4.73 -5.09
N THR A 126 -12.40 3.53 -5.51
CA THR A 126 -13.26 2.33 -5.49
C THR A 126 -12.74 1.21 -4.60
N ALA A 127 -11.59 1.41 -3.93
CA ALA A 127 -10.90 0.40 -3.13
C ALA A 127 -11.83 -0.36 -2.18
N THR A 128 -11.70 -1.67 -2.14
CA THR A 128 -12.43 -2.55 -1.22
C THR A 128 -11.63 -2.88 0.05
N SER A 129 -10.33 -2.59 0.04
CA SER A 129 -9.40 -2.80 1.16
C SER A 129 -8.29 -1.75 1.13
N SER A 130 -7.45 -1.74 2.15
CA SER A 130 -6.27 -0.87 2.20
C SER A 130 -5.09 -1.36 1.34
N LEU A 131 -5.27 -2.36 0.48
CA LEU A 131 -4.17 -2.98 -0.27
C LEU A 131 -3.42 -1.98 -1.15
N GLY A 132 -4.14 -1.20 -1.97
CA GLY A 132 -3.55 -0.18 -2.84
C GLY A 132 -2.77 0.86 -2.04
N THR A 133 -3.37 1.39 -0.98
CA THR A 133 -2.70 2.37 -0.08
C THR A 133 -1.48 1.79 0.62
N THR A 134 -1.52 0.51 1.05
CA THR A 134 -0.39 -0.12 1.75
C THR A 134 0.81 -0.38 0.85
N LEU A 135 0.58 -0.53 -0.44
CA LEU A 135 1.62 -0.69 -1.47
C LEU A 135 1.95 0.63 -2.18
N ASP A 136 1.36 1.75 -1.73
CA ASP A 136 1.54 3.09 -2.33
C ASP A 136 1.24 3.11 -3.83
N LEU A 137 0.18 2.39 -4.22
CA LEU A 137 -0.32 2.40 -5.58
C LEU A 137 -1.26 3.59 -5.78
N GLY A 138 -1.07 4.31 -6.87
CA GLY A 138 -1.98 5.36 -7.32
C GLY A 138 -3.28 4.81 -7.88
N ASP A 139 -3.84 5.54 -8.81
CA ASP A 139 -4.96 5.03 -9.60
C ASP A 139 -4.43 3.95 -10.56
N VAL A 140 -5.07 2.79 -10.54
CA VAL A 140 -4.64 1.60 -11.29
C VAL A 140 -5.74 1.21 -12.26
N ASP A 141 -5.39 1.06 -13.54
CA ASP A 141 -6.29 0.56 -14.56
C ASP A 141 -6.03 -0.91 -14.92
N GLU A 142 -6.90 -1.46 -15.77
CA GLU A 142 -6.81 -2.86 -16.20
C GLU A 142 -5.59 -3.10 -17.11
N ASP A 143 -5.26 -2.14 -17.96
CA ASP A 143 -4.15 -2.24 -18.92
C ASP A 143 -2.80 -2.25 -18.21
N GLU A 144 -2.65 -1.50 -17.12
CA GLU A 144 -1.47 -1.53 -16.26
C GLU A 144 -1.27 -2.92 -15.62
N LEU A 145 -2.37 -3.58 -15.22
CA LEU A 145 -2.29 -4.95 -14.69
C LEU A 145 -1.88 -5.96 -15.77
N TYR A 146 -2.35 -5.80 -17.01
CA TYR A 146 -1.88 -6.65 -18.11
C TYR A 146 -0.42 -6.38 -18.48
N THR A 147 -0.01 -5.13 -18.50
CA THR A 147 1.41 -4.74 -18.66
C THR A 147 2.30 -5.36 -17.60
N ALA A 148 1.86 -5.36 -16.34
CA ALA A 148 2.58 -6.01 -15.26
C ALA A 148 2.64 -7.55 -15.41
N LEU A 149 1.62 -8.19 -16.01
CA LEU A 149 1.66 -9.62 -16.34
C LEU A 149 2.63 -9.94 -17.47
N ASP A 150 2.72 -9.10 -18.51
CA ASP A 150 3.70 -9.27 -19.57
C ASP A 150 5.12 -9.11 -19.02
N TRP A 151 5.34 -8.11 -18.20
CA TRP A 151 6.59 -7.95 -17.46
C TRP A 151 6.93 -9.18 -16.61
N LEU A 152 5.96 -9.75 -15.90
CA LEU A 152 6.14 -10.97 -15.10
C LEU A 152 6.55 -12.15 -15.97
N ARG A 153 5.94 -12.30 -17.15
CA ARG A 153 6.27 -13.35 -18.11
C ARG A 153 7.71 -13.24 -18.61
N GLU A 154 8.16 -12.03 -18.90
CA GLU A 154 9.54 -11.80 -19.33
C GLU A 154 10.57 -12.14 -18.24
N HIS A 155 10.21 -11.90 -16.97
CA HIS A 155 11.08 -12.16 -15.82
C HIS A 155 10.91 -13.55 -15.22
N GLN A 156 9.98 -14.35 -15.74
CA GLN A 156 9.64 -15.68 -15.21
C GLN A 156 10.87 -16.58 -15.00
N PRO A 157 11.81 -16.75 -15.97
CA PRO A 157 12.94 -17.66 -15.78
C PRO A 157 13.84 -17.26 -14.60
N ALA A 158 14.05 -15.97 -14.39
CA ALA A 158 14.84 -15.45 -13.28
C ALA A 158 14.15 -15.67 -11.94
N ILE A 159 12.83 -15.44 -11.88
CA ILE A 159 11.99 -15.63 -10.70
C ILE A 159 11.96 -17.12 -10.32
N GLU A 160 11.72 -18.01 -11.28
CA GLU A 160 11.72 -19.46 -11.06
C GLU A 160 13.08 -19.94 -10.53
N THR A 161 14.19 -19.49 -11.10
CA THR A 161 15.55 -19.80 -10.60
C THR A 161 15.76 -19.33 -9.16
N ALA A 162 15.25 -18.13 -8.81
CA ALA A 162 15.37 -17.59 -7.46
C ALA A 162 14.51 -18.40 -6.46
N LEU A 163 13.31 -18.81 -6.86
CA LEU A 163 12.42 -19.66 -6.07
C LEU A 163 13.03 -21.05 -5.85
N GLU A 164 13.60 -21.64 -6.91
CA GLU A 164 14.27 -22.93 -6.86
C GLU A 164 15.41 -22.90 -5.83
N LYS A 165 16.34 -21.97 -5.97
CA LYS A 165 17.48 -21.83 -5.05
C LYS A 165 17.05 -21.66 -3.59
N ARG A 166 15.90 -21.02 -3.36
CA ARG A 166 15.42 -20.75 -2.02
C ARG A 166 14.67 -21.93 -1.39
N HIS A 167 13.87 -22.65 -2.18
CA HIS A 167 12.90 -23.62 -1.66
C HIS A 167 13.26 -25.06 -1.98
N LEU A 168 13.94 -25.33 -3.08
CA LEU A 168 14.35 -26.67 -3.48
C LEU A 168 15.75 -26.96 -2.95
N LYS A 169 15.84 -27.89 -2.02
CA LYS A 169 17.11 -28.47 -1.54
C LYS A 169 17.16 -29.92 -1.96
N ASN A 170 18.35 -30.42 -2.21
CA ASN A 170 18.56 -31.83 -2.54
C ASN A 170 17.85 -32.75 -1.54
N GLY A 171 17.13 -33.76 -2.05
CA GLY A 171 16.37 -34.71 -1.24
C GLY A 171 14.94 -34.29 -0.87
N LYS A 172 14.45 -33.15 -1.35
CA LYS A 172 13.03 -32.77 -1.20
C LYS A 172 12.16 -33.44 -2.27
N LEU A 173 11.01 -33.94 -1.86
CA LEU A 173 9.97 -34.43 -2.75
C LEU A 173 9.29 -33.22 -3.43
N VAL A 174 9.25 -33.20 -4.76
CA VAL A 174 8.49 -32.22 -5.55
C VAL A 174 7.22 -32.91 -6.04
N LEU A 175 6.07 -32.39 -5.64
CA LEU A 175 4.77 -32.84 -6.13
C LEU A 175 4.42 -32.01 -7.37
N TYR A 176 4.13 -32.69 -8.46
CA TYR A 176 3.68 -32.06 -9.72
C TYR A 176 2.21 -32.34 -9.90
N ASP A 177 1.42 -31.29 -10.10
CA ASP A 177 0.01 -31.39 -10.46
C ASP A 177 -0.27 -30.62 -11.75
N ALA A 178 -1.03 -31.22 -12.66
CA ALA A 178 -1.43 -30.61 -13.91
C ALA A 178 -2.86 -30.11 -13.80
N SER A 179 -3.02 -28.80 -13.90
CA SER A 179 -4.34 -28.15 -13.91
C SER A 179 -4.82 -27.90 -15.34
N SER A 180 -6.11 -28.07 -15.59
CA SER A 180 -6.75 -27.72 -16.84
C SER A 180 -7.63 -26.48 -16.65
N CYS A 181 -7.50 -25.52 -17.57
CA CYS A 181 -8.34 -24.32 -17.58
C CYS A 181 -9.31 -24.38 -18.76
N TYR A 182 -10.55 -23.97 -18.53
CA TYR A 182 -11.55 -23.82 -19.58
C TYR A 182 -11.48 -22.42 -20.18
N MET A 183 -11.50 -22.35 -21.50
CA MET A 183 -11.61 -21.09 -22.21
C MET A 183 -13.02 -20.87 -22.71
N LYS A 184 -13.63 -19.75 -22.38
CA LYS A 184 -14.95 -19.33 -22.86
C LYS A 184 -14.86 -18.37 -24.07
N GLY A 185 -13.75 -18.32 -24.77
CA GLY A 185 -13.51 -17.47 -25.93
C GLY A 185 -13.33 -18.27 -27.21
N HIS A 186 -13.30 -17.56 -28.36
CA HIS A 186 -13.13 -18.19 -29.66
C HIS A 186 -11.70 -18.01 -30.25
N CYS A 187 -10.87 -17.17 -29.66
CA CYS A 187 -9.58 -16.76 -30.20
C CYS A 187 -8.41 -17.07 -29.27
N CYS A 188 -8.13 -18.34 -29.03
CA CYS A 188 -6.91 -18.73 -28.32
C CYS A 188 -6.23 -19.88 -29.06
N SER A 189 -5.03 -19.63 -29.57
CA SER A 189 -4.22 -20.62 -30.30
C SER A 189 -3.80 -21.81 -29.43
N LEU A 190 -3.80 -21.65 -28.10
CA LEU A 190 -3.46 -22.69 -27.13
C LEU A 190 -4.67 -23.52 -26.67
N ALA A 191 -5.88 -23.11 -27.06
CA ALA A 191 -7.10 -23.80 -26.63
C ALA A 191 -7.50 -24.87 -27.63
N HIS A 192 -7.54 -26.11 -27.20
CA HIS A 192 -7.97 -27.25 -27.99
C HIS A 192 -9.17 -27.95 -27.34
N ARG A 193 -10.02 -28.60 -28.14
CA ARG A 193 -11.07 -29.46 -27.64
C ARG A 193 -10.46 -30.73 -27.07
N GLY A 194 -10.74 -31.04 -25.82
CA GLY A 194 -10.18 -32.20 -25.16
C GLY A 194 -11.10 -32.79 -24.07
N TYR A 195 -10.68 -33.88 -23.44
CA TYR A 195 -11.41 -34.51 -22.37
C TYR A 195 -11.66 -33.59 -21.20
N SER A 196 -12.88 -33.52 -20.69
CA SER A 196 -13.26 -32.74 -19.53
C SER A 196 -13.21 -33.60 -18.27
N ARG A 197 -12.30 -33.27 -17.37
CA ARG A 197 -12.18 -33.88 -16.05
C ARG A 197 -13.41 -33.57 -15.18
N ASP A 198 -14.01 -32.38 -15.37
CA ASP A 198 -15.13 -31.88 -14.58
C ASP A 198 -16.49 -31.97 -15.32
N GLY A 199 -16.59 -32.80 -16.35
CA GLY A 199 -17.84 -33.06 -17.07
C GLY A 199 -18.36 -31.93 -17.97
N GLY A 200 -17.64 -30.81 -18.11
CA GLY A 200 -18.01 -29.70 -19.00
C GLY A 200 -17.90 -30.09 -20.47
N LYS A 201 -19.03 -30.31 -21.14
CA LYS A 201 -19.08 -30.64 -22.57
C LYS A 201 -19.09 -29.35 -23.39
N GLY A 202 -18.28 -29.29 -24.46
CA GLY A 202 -18.39 -28.25 -25.51
C GLY A 202 -17.44 -27.05 -25.39
N ASN A 203 -16.71 -26.87 -24.31
CA ASN A 203 -15.74 -25.78 -24.16
C ASN A 203 -14.35 -26.17 -24.68
N CYS A 204 -13.66 -25.24 -25.34
CA CYS A 204 -12.24 -25.38 -25.63
C CYS A 204 -11.44 -25.34 -24.31
N LYS A 205 -10.42 -26.17 -24.21
CA LYS A 205 -9.54 -26.23 -23.06
C LYS A 205 -8.16 -25.79 -23.46
N SER A 206 -7.51 -25.01 -22.62
CA SER A 206 -6.09 -24.89 -22.58
C SER A 206 -5.59 -25.87 -21.52
N SER A 207 -4.93 -26.93 -21.92
CA SER A 207 -4.08 -27.66 -20.99
C SER A 207 -2.84 -26.82 -20.80
N THR A 208 -2.85 -25.93 -19.84
CA THR A 208 -1.62 -25.34 -19.36
C THR A 208 -0.94 -26.44 -18.55
N ALA A 209 -0.14 -27.26 -19.24
CA ALA A 209 1.02 -27.79 -18.57
C ALA A 209 1.80 -26.55 -18.14
N CYS A 210 1.89 -26.27 -16.86
CA CYS A 210 2.94 -25.45 -16.34
C CYS A 210 4.22 -26.19 -16.77
N SER A 211 4.76 -25.86 -17.94
CA SER A 211 6.10 -26.25 -18.29
C SER A 211 6.99 -25.46 -17.34
N ALA A 212 7.21 -26.02 -16.15
CA ALA A 212 8.46 -25.74 -15.47
C ALA A 212 9.54 -25.95 -16.54
N PRO A 213 10.41 -24.96 -16.79
CA PRO A 213 11.50 -25.11 -17.72
C PRO A 213 12.19 -26.40 -17.30
N GLN A 214 12.39 -27.31 -18.25
CA GLN A 214 12.92 -28.63 -18.09
C GLN A 214 13.79 -28.77 -16.83
N MET A 215 13.17 -28.92 -15.69
CA MET A 215 13.81 -29.51 -14.56
C MET A 215 14.05 -30.94 -14.99
N ALA A 216 15.24 -31.20 -15.52
CA ALA A 216 15.73 -32.52 -15.66
C ALA A 216 15.72 -33.12 -14.25
N ALA A 217 14.60 -33.73 -13.89
CA ALA A 217 14.50 -34.60 -12.75
C ALA A 217 15.44 -35.76 -13.08
N ARG A 218 16.72 -35.62 -12.71
CA ARG A 218 17.58 -36.77 -12.54
C ARG A 218 17.05 -37.54 -11.34
N PHE A 219 16.15 -38.46 -11.62
CA PHE A 219 15.87 -39.52 -10.70
C PHE A 219 17.13 -40.38 -10.62
N VAL A 220 17.74 -40.40 -9.46
CA VAL A 220 18.64 -41.49 -9.02
C VAL A 220 17.93 -42.19 -7.91
#